data_838414e08650aa3428c1025d60f8120b
#
_entry.id   838414e08650aa3428c1025d60f8120b
#
_cell.length_a   1.000
_cell.length_b   1.000
_cell.length_c   1.000
_cell.angle_alpha   90.00
_cell.angle_beta   90.00
_cell.angle_gamma   90.00
#
_symmetry.space_group_name_H-M   'P 1'
#
loop_
_entity.id
_entity.type
_entity.pdbx_description
1 polymer ?
#
loop_
_entity_poly.entity_id
_entity_poly.type
_entity_poly.pdbx_seq_one_letter_code
_entity_poly.pdbx_strand_id
1 'polypeptide(L)'
;RRVLFRSKHRDRFDIKADEGGITDIEFITQYLVLLHAHDKPKLARWSDNVRILELLAQNDIMDEQEAQALPRAYTTLRDELHHLALQEQPGHVALDCFVAERAQVTASWQKWLVEPCVTNQV
;
A
#
# COMPACT_ATOMS: atom_id res chain seq x y z
N ARG A 1 11.82 -10.39 -6.61
CA ARG A 1 10.43 -10.35 -6.98
C ARG A 1 10.01 -9.02 -7.62
N ARG A 2 10.57 -7.90 -7.26
CA ARG A 2 10.20 -6.61 -7.82
C ARG A 2 11.40 -5.84 -8.35
N VAL A 3 12.34 -6.58 -8.93
CA VAL A 3 13.58 -5.96 -9.42
C VAL A 3 13.30 -4.91 -10.48
N LEU A 4 12.31 -5.17 -11.35
CA LEU A 4 11.99 -4.26 -12.45
C LEU A 4 11.38 -2.94 -11.99
N PHE A 5 10.86 -2.90 -10.76
CA PHE A 5 10.17 -1.72 -10.23
C PHE A 5 10.99 -0.97 -9.20
N ARG A 6 12.24 -1.39 -8.99
CA ARG A 6 13.09 -0.70 -8.01
C ARG A 6 13.52 0.65 -8.55
N SER A 7 13.64 1.60 -7.63
CA SER A 7 14.14 2.92 -7.94
C SER A 7 15.58 2.85 -8.46
N LYS A 8 15.92 3.79 -9.33
CA LYS A 8 17.29 3.96 -9.79
C LYS A 8 18.18 4.57 -8.71
N HIS A 9 17.58 5.13 -7.65
CA HIS A 9 18.29 5.82 -6.58
C HIS A 9 18.41 4.88 -5.38
N ARG A 10 19.52 4.14 -5.31
CA ARG A 10 19.72 3.15 -4.25
C ARG A 10 19.89 3.76 -2.87
N ASP A 11 20.31 5.02 -2.81
CA ASP A 11 20.51 5.75 -1.56
C ASP A 11 19.31 6.60 -1.17
N ARG A 12 18.21 6.50 -1.91
CA ARG A 12 17.01 7.28 -1.69
C ARG A 12 15.81 6.35 -1.74
N PHE A 13 14.72 6.79 -1.08
CA PHE A 13 13.45 6.10 -1.15
C PHE A 13 12.52 6.81 -2.12
N ASP A 14 12.15 6.15 -3.21
CA ASP A 14 11.17 6.65 -4.15
C ASP A 14 9.78 6.39 -3.57
N ILE A 15 9.10 7.45 -3.16
CA ILE A 15 7.83 7.36 -2.45
C ILE A 15 6.79 6.61 -3.25
N LYS A 16 6.79 6.76 -4.56
CA LYS A 16 5.80 6.12 -5.41
C LYS A 16 6.18 4.69 -5.76
N ALA A 17 7.41 4.46 -6.19
CA ALA A 17 7.78 3.24 -6.90
C ALA A 17 8.51 2.19 -6.07
N ASP A 18 9.19 2.57 -5.00
CA ASP A 18 9.99 1.62 -4.23
C ASP A 18 9.14 0.73 -3.33
N GLU A 19 9.73 -0.35 -2.87
CA GLU A 19 9.08 -1.24 -1.90
C GLU A 19 8.64 -0.45 -0.67
N GLY A 20 7.40 -0.67 -0.27
CA GLY A 20 6.82 0.04 0.86
C GLY A 20 6.23 1.38 0.49
N GLY A 21 6.18 1.73 -0.80
CA GLY A 21 5.66 3.00 -1.26
C GLY A 21 4.20 2.92 -1.71
N ILE A 22 3.78 3.99 -2.37
CA ILE A 22 2.37 4.17 -2.77
C ILE A 22 1.89 3.09 -3.72
N THR A 23 2.70 2.73 -4.71
CA THR A 23 2.30 1.72 -5.70
C THR A 23 1.99 0.38 -5.04
N ASP A 24 2.76 0.02 -4.01
CA ASP A 24 2.49 -1.22 -3.28
C ASP A 24 1.13 -1.19 -2.61
N ILE A 25 0.77 -0.06 -2.00
CA ILE A 25 -0.55 0.07 -1.35
C ILE A 25 -1.65 -0.06 -2.39
N GLU A 26 -1.47 0.55 -3.55
CA GLU A 26 -2.43 0.48 -4.63
C GLU A 26 -2.62 -0.96 -5.12
N PHE A 27 -1.54 -1.71 -5.26
CA PHE A 27 -1.62 -3.12 -5.63
C PHE A 27 -2.34 -3.95 -4.59
N ILE A 28 -2.03 -3.75 -3.31
CA ILE A 28 -2.70 -4.46 -2.22
C ILE A 28 -4.20 -4.18 -2.28
N THR A 29 -4.56 -2.92 -2.42
CA THR A 29 -5.94 -2.48 -2.47
C THR A 29 -6.69 -3.13 -3.63
N GLN A 30 -6.10 -3.09 -4.81
CA GLN A 30 -6.74 -3.68 -5.99
C GLN A 30 -6.84 -5.20 -5.89
N TYR A 31 -5.82 -5.83 -5.35
CA TYR A 31 -5.87 -7.28 -5.14
C TYR A 31 -7.04 -7.67 -4.24
N LEU A 32 -7.20 -6.96 -3.13
CA LEU A 32 -8.27 -7.26 -2.18
C LEU A 32 -9.65 -6.96 -2.75
N VAL A 33 -9.77 -5.91 -3.56
CA VAL A 33 -11.03 -5.62 -4.26
C VAL A 33 -11.40 -6.78 -5.19
N LEU A 34 -10.46 -7.23 -5.99
CA LEU A 34 -10.72 -8.33 -6.93
C LEU A 34 -11.05 -9.62 -6.20
N LEU A 35 -10.33 -9.89 -5.12
CA LEU A 35 -10.54 -11.12 -4.35
C LEU A 35 -11.92 -11.17 -3.71
N HIS A 36 -12.43 -10.05 -3.25
CA HIS A 36 -13.68 -9.98 -2.50
C HIS A 36 -14.86 -9.39 -3.26
N ALA A 37 -14.66 -8.98 -4.51
CA ALA A 37 -15.73 -8.33 -5.28
C ALA A 37 -16.94 -9.24 -5.49
N HIS A 38 -16.72 -10.53 -5.56
CA HIS A 38 -17.81 -11.49 -5.73
C HIS A 38 -18.78 -11.45 -4.55
N ASP A 39 -18.23 -11.46 -3.34
CA ASP A 39 -19.03 -11.44 -2.12
C ASP A 39 -19.41 -10.03 -1.66
N LYS A 40 -18.61 -9.06 -2.03
CA LYS A 40 -18.75 -7.67 -1.59
C LYS A 40 -18.71 -6.74 -2.81
N PRO A 41 -19.74 -6.78 -3.65
CA PRO A 41 -19.69 -6.00 -4.91
C PRO A 41 -19.54 -4.50 -4.72
N LYS A 42 -19.87 -3.98 -3.55
CA LYS A 42 -19.70 -2.55 -3.28
C LYS A 42 -18.23 -2.10 -3.33
N LEU A 43 -17.31 -3.02 -3.10
CA LEU A 43 -15.88 -2.69 -3.14
C LEU A 43 -15.45 -2.25 -4.53
N ALA A 44 -16.03 -2.85 -5.57
CA ALA A 44 -15.64 -2.56 -6.95
C ALA A 44 -16.17 -1.22 -7.46
N ARG A 45 -17.01 -0.55 -6.68
CA ARG A 45 -17.63 0.71 -7.11
C ARG A 45 -16.72 1.92 -6.91
N TRP A 46 -15.67 1.76 -6.11
CA TRP A 46 -14.83 2.89 -5.72
C TRP A 46 -13.46 2.78 -6.36
N SER A 47 -12.92 3.91 -6.79
CA SER A 47 -11.57 3.99 -7.34
C SER A 47 -10.62 4.71 -6.40
N ASP A 48 -11.14 5.36 -5.36
CA ASP A 48 -10.33 6.06 -4.37
C ASP A 48 -9.77 5.05 -3.38
N ASN A 49 -8.45 4.96 -3.30
CA ASN A 49 -7.78 3.99 -2.43
C ASN A 49 -8.12 4.15 -0.95
N VAL A 50 -8.24 5.38 -0.48
CA VAL A 50 -8.61 5.63 0.91
C VAL A 50 -10.01 5.07 1.19
N ARG A 51 -10.95 5.32 0.29
CA ARG A 51 -12.31 4.83 0.47
C ARG A 51 -12.38 3.31 0.42
N ILE A 52 -11.63 2.71 -0.50
CA ILE A 52 -11.58 1.25 -0.59
C ILE A 52 -11.00 0.65 0.69
N LEU A 53 -9.93 1.23 1.22
CA LEU A 53 -9.33 0.76 2.47
C LEU A 53 -10.31 0.84 3.63
N GLU A 54 -11.09 1.93 3.70
CA GLU A 54 -12.14 2.05 4.71
C GLU A 54 -13.18 0.96 4.58
N LEU A 55 -13.60 0.66 3.35
CA LEU A 55 -14.58 -0.38 3.10
C LEU A 55 -14.06 -1.77 3.44
N LEU A 56 -12.79 -2.03 3.16
CA LEU A 56 -12.17 -3.29 3.53
C LEU A 56 -12.18 -3.49 5.05
N ALA A 57 -11.93 -2.42 5.79
CA ALA A 57 -11.99 -2.44 7.24
C ALA A 57 -13.41 -2.69 7.73
N GLN A 58 -14.39 -1.99 7.15
CA GLN A 58 -15.80 -2.13 7.56
C GLN A 58 -16.35 -3.52 7.30
N ASN A 59 -15.79 -4.23 6.32
CA ASN A 59 -16.22 -5.58 5.98
C ASN A 59 -15.36 -6.66 6.63
N ASP A 60 -14.56 -6.29 7.62
CA ASP A 60 -13.74 -7.22 8.41
C ASP A 60 -12.73 -8.00 7.57
N ILE A 61 -12.32 -7.45 6.43
CA ILE A 61 -11.32 -8.09 5.58
C ILE A 61 -9.92 -7.88 6.15
N MET A 62 -9.69 -6.70 6.72
CA MET A 62 -8.44 -6.38 7.41
C MET A 62 -8.66 -6.40 8.92
N ASP A 63 -7.63 -6.77 9.67
CA ASP A 63 -7.71 -6.63 11.13
C ASP A 63 -7.63 -5.15 11.51
N GLU A 64 -7.93 -4.86 12.77
CA GLU A 64 -8.03 -3.49 13.22
C GLU A 64 -6.73 -2.71 13.08
N GLN A 65 -5.61 -3.35 13.38
CA GLN A 65 -4.31 -2.69 13.29
C GLN A 65 -3.99 -2.29 11.85
N GLU A 66 -4.17 -3.22 10.92
CA GLU A 66 -3.91 -2.97 9.51
C GLU A 66 -4.90 -1.96 8.94
N ALA A 67 -6.15 -2.05 9.35
CA ALA A 67 -7.21 -1.16 8.88
C ALA A 67 -6.96 0.29 9.26
N GLN A 68 -6.25 0.53 10.36
CA GLN A 68 -5.88 1.88 10.76
C GLN A 68 -4.54 2.31 10.17
N ALA A 69 -3.58 1.42 10.17
CA ALA A 69 -2.21 1.76 9.80
C ALA A 69 -2.01 1.93 8.29
N LEU A 70 -2.66 1.10 7.49
CA LEU A 70 -2.44 1.13 6.05
C LEU A 70 -3.01 2.39 5.38
N PRO A 71 -4.24 2.82 5.68
CA PRO A 71 -4.74 4.09 5.14
C PRO A 71 -3.91 5.29 5.61
N ARG A 72 -3.43 5.25 6.85
CA ARG A 72 -2.59 6.33 7.37
C ARG A 72 -1.25 6.38 6.63
N ALA A 73 -0.66 5.22 6.37
CA ALA A 73 0.57 5.16 5.59
C ALA A 73 0.36 5.72 4.19
N TYR A 74 -0.74 5.34 3.55
CA TYR A 74 -1.07 5.84 2.22
C TYR A 74 -1.19 7.36 2.20
N THR A 75 -1.94 7.92 3.15
CA THR A 75 -2.15 9.35 3.23
C THR A 75 -0.85 10.10 3.50
N THR A 76 -0.05 9.58 4.43
CA THR A 76 1.23 10.21 4.78
C THR A 76 2.17 10.26 3.58
N LEU A 77 2.31 9.15 2.88
CA LEU A 77 3.19 9.07 1.72
C LEU A 77 2.67 9.95 0.57
N ARG A 78 1.38 9.92 0.32
CA ARG A 78 0.76 10.73 -0.73
C ARG A 78 0.95 12.21 -0.46
N ASP A 79 0.73 12.63 0.79
CA ASP A 79 0.84 14.03 1.15
C ASP A 79 2.27 14.53 0.95
N GLU A 80 3.26 13.71 1.32
CA GLU A 80 4.64 14.09 1.09
C GLU A 80 4.99 14.17 -0.39
N LEU A 81 4.47 13.23 -1.17
CA LEU A 81 4.70 13.24 -2.62
C LEU A 81 4.13 14.52 -3.24
N HIS A 82 2.92 14.91 -2.82
CA HIS A 82 2.30 16.14 -3.30
C HIS A 82 3.07 17.37 -2.84
N HIS A 83 3.56 17.36 -1.61
CA HIS A 83 4.35 18.46 -1.06
C HIS A 83 5.63 18.66 -1.88
N LEU A 84 6.31 17.58 -2.20
CA LEU A 84 7.51 17.64 -3.01
C LEU A 84 7.21 18.17 -4.43
N ALA A 85 6.09 17.71 -5.01
CA ALA A 85 5.69 18.17 -6.34
C ALA A 85 5.40 19.67 -6.36
N LEU A 86 4.76 20.18 -5.32
CA LEU A 86 4.50 21.63 -5.22
C LEU A 86 5.78 22.44 -5.12
N GLN A 87 6.83 21.86 -4.57
CA GLN A 87 8.13 22.51 -4.48
C GLN A 87 9.02 22.22 -5.68
N GLU A 88 8.48 21.53 -6.68
CA GLU A 88 9.20 21.12 -7.89
C GLU A 88 10.41 20.25 -7.55
N GLN A 89 10.27 19.40 -6.54
CA GLN A 89 11.30 18.47 -6.10
C GLN A 89 10.98 17.06 -6.56
N PRO A 90 12.01 16.22 -6.80
CA PRO A 90 11.76 14.82 -7.14
C PRO A 90 11.03 14.07 -6.03
N GLY A 91 10.31 13.03 -6.39
CA GLY A 91 9.47 12.27 -5.46
C GLY A 91 10.23 11.24 -4.64
N HIS A 92 11.43 11.55 -4.19
CA HIS A 92 12.18 10.63 -3.34
C HIS A 92 12.76 11.37 -2.13
N VAL A 93 12.99 10.62 -1.07
CA VAL A 93 13.49 11.16 0.20
C VAL A 93 14.63 10.28 0.70
N ALA A 94 15.23 10.68 1.82
CA ALA A 94 16.29 9.89 2.43
C ALA A 94 15.77 8.52 2.85
N LEU A 95 16.65 7.52 2.86
CA LEU A 95 16.27 6.15 3.18
C LEU A 95 15.73 5.97 4.60
N ASP A 96 16.05 6.86 5.51
CA ASP A 96 15.58 6.77 6.89
C ASP A 96 14.23 7.47 7.12
N CYS A 97 13.61 7.99 6.06
CA CYS A 97 12.29 8.61 6.16
C CYS A 97 11.19 7.58 6.01
N PHE A 98 10.10 7.79 6.76
CA PHE A 98 8.88 6.96 6.67
C PHE A 98 9.13 5.48 6.93
N VAL A 99 10.05 5.18 7.83
CA VAL A 99 10.42 3.78 8.11
C VAL A 99 9.22 2.99 8.62
N ALA A 100 8.43 3.56 9.53
CA ALA A 100 7.26 2.87 10.08
C ALA A 100 6.19 2.63 9.01
N GLU A 101 5.92 3.63 8.19
CA GLU A 101 4.93 3.51 7.11
C GLU A 101 5.38 2.46 6.10
N ARG A 102 6.63 2.50 5.70
CA ARG A 102 7.19 1.54 4.75
C ARG A 102 7.16 0.12 5.30
N ALA A 103 7.46 -0.03 6.58
CA ALA A 103 7.41 -1.34 7.23
C ALA A 103 6.00 -1.90 7.25
N GLN A 104 5.00 -1.05 7.52
CA GLN A 104 3.61 -1.48 7.50
C GLN A 104 3.19 -1.93 6.11
N VAL A 105 3.54 -1.17 5.09
CA VAL A 105 3.18 -1.51 3.71
C VAL A 105 3.84 -2.81 3.29
N THR A 106 5.11 -2.99 3.63
CA THR A 106 5.84 -4.22 3.31
C THR A 106 5.22 -5.42 4.02
N ALA A 107 4.83 -5.25 5.28
CA ALA A 107 4.17 -6.33 6.02
C ALA A 107 2.84 -6.71 5.38
N SER A 108 2.05 -5.74 4.98
CA SER A 108 0.77 -6.00 4.31
C SER A 108 0.98 -6.66 2.95
N TRP A 109 1.98 -6.22 2.20
CA TRP A 109 2.34 -6.85 0.93
C TRP A 109 2.68 -8.32 1.14
N GLN A 110 3.52 -8.60 2.13
CA GLN A 110 3.92 -9.97 2.44
C GLN A 110 2.71 -10.82 2.81
N LYS A 111 1.85 -10.28 3.65
CA LYS A 111 0.67 -10.99 4.13
C LYS A 111 -0.29 -11.33 3.00
N TRP A 112 -0.58 -10.37 2.11
CA TRP A 112 -1.64 -10.53 1.13
C TRP A 112 -1.18 -11.05 -0.22
N LEU A 113 0.05 -10.73 -0.63
CA LEU A 113 0.50 -11.01 -2.00
C LEU A 113 1.62 -12.05 -2.09
N VAL A 114 2.25 -12.40 -0.98
CA VAL A 114 3.38 -13.32 -0.99
C VAL A 114 3.10 -14.60 -0.21
N GLU A 115 2.54 -14.50 1.00
CA GLU A 115 2.29 -15.66 1.81
C GLU A 115 1.31 -16.61 1.11
N PRO A 116 1.67 -17.88 0.98
CA PRO A 116 0.82 -18.82 0.24
C PRO A 116 -0.41 -19.21 1.04
N CYS A 117 -1.54 -19.24 0.35
CA CYS A 117 -2.77 -19.71 0.94
C CYS A 117 -2.70 -21.19 1.32
N VAL A 118 -1.80 -21.91 0.70
CA VAL A 118 -1.67 -23.35 0.91
C VAL A 118 -1.45 -23.70 2.38
N THR A 119 -0.84 -22.81 3.14
CA THR A 119 -0.62 -23.01 4.57
C THR A 119 -1.92 -23.15 5.34
N ASN A 120 -3.01 -22.70 4.78
CA ASN A 120 -4.31 -22.70 5.44
C ASN A 120 -5.11 -23.95 5.16
N GLN A 121 -4.57 -24.85 4.39
CA GLN A 121 -5.30 -26.02 3.95
C GLN A 121 -5.01 -27.27 4.74
N VAL A 122 -4.18 -27.14 5.69
CA VAL A 122 -3.77 -28.25 6.51
C VAL A 122 -4.85 -28.67 7.50
#